data_87d0c649ff020b96e4b2de03f78d5a51
#
_entry.id   87d0c649ff020b96e4b2de03f78d5a51
#
_cell.length_a   1.000
_cell.length_b   1.000
_cell.length_c   1.000
_cell.angle_alpha   90.00
_cell.angle_beta   90.00
_cell.angle_gamma   90.00
#
_symmetry.space_group_name_H-M   'P 1'
#
loop_
_entity.id
_entity.type
_entity.pdbx_description
1 polymer ?
#
loop_
_entity_poly.entity_id
_entity_poly.type
_entity_poly.pdbx_seq_one_letter_code
_entity_poly.pdbx_strand_id
1 'polypeptide(L)'
;CITIDDVELNNLCLITDDLFSNKCQLGIVPIRINPSGRPSETGFALTHEYAWFYKNTDKGKISRIPRTPEQLARFKEIDERGRFEFRNLRREGSNSDRKDGERQFYPIFANLKFGTIRIAKMIWVEEKRSWDLLEDASPNEIIIYPTNDEGREKNWRWSEESVREDYTQFLARLNKQGIPQVYYKYRPKTEGTTPLTMWTDSKYSATESGTKVLKELFKEPQFSYPKSIHAVEDCIRLIGCDKPETLCLDYFAGSGTTGHAVINLNRIDQGKRKFILVEQGEYFDTVTKPRIQKVIYASDWKAGKPLNPKSGISHCLKVVKLESYEDTLNNLELVRKGAQQTLLAEQQASTKPDDQNAYSDYLMHYM
;
A
#
# COMPACT_ATOMS: atom_id res chain seq x y z
N CYS A 1 -10.57 1.87 0.25
CA CYS A 1 -10.05 1.96 1.62
C CYS A 1 -10.89 2.96 2.40
N ILE A 2 -11.33 2.59 3.60
CA ILE A 2 -12.10 3.46 4.49
C ILE A 2 -11.35 3.52 5.82
N THR A 3 -11.07 4.74 6.31
CA THR A 3 -10.44 4.94 7.62
C THR A 3 -11.49 5.39 8.61
N ILE A 4 -11.60 4.67 9.74
CA ILE A 4 -12.67 4.85 10.72
C ILE A 4 -12.17 4.57 12.14
N ASP A 5 -12.83 5.11 13.13
CA ASP A 5 -12.58 4.77 14.54
C ASP A 5 -13.37 3.52 14.97
N ASP A 6 -13.27 3.16 16.24
CA ASP A 6 -13.92 1.99 16.83
C ASP A 6 -15.45 2.19 17.03
N VAL A 7 -15.93 3.43 17.13
CA VAL A 7 -17.33 3.75 17.40
C VAL A 7 -18.24 3.29 16.27
N GLU A 8 -17.85 3.59 15.03
CA GLU A 8 -18.64 3.30 13.83
C GLU A 8 -18.18 2.05 13.06
N LEU A 9 -17.15 1.36 13.56
CA LEU A 9 -16.57 0.20 12.88
C LEU A 9 -17.62 -0.87 12.58
N ASN A 10 -18.46 -1.22 13.55
CA ASN A 10 -19.47 -2.28 13.40
C ASN A 10 -20.56 -1.88 12.39
N ASN A 11 -20.99 -0.63 12.40
CA ASN A 11 -21.98 -0.12 11.45
C ASN A 11 -21.41 -0.12 10.02
N LEU A 12 -20.16 0.26 9.87
CA LEU A 12 -19.47 0.18 8.60
C LEU A 12 -19.33 -1.26 8.09
N CYS A 13 -19.04 -2.23 8.97
CA CYS A 13 -19.03 -3.65 8.62
C CYS A 13 -20.33 -4.09 7.97
N LEU A 14 -21.45 -3.81 8.60
CA LEU A 14 -22.77 -4.21 8.10
C LEU A 14 -23.07 -3.60 6.72
N ILE A 15 -22.79 -2.31 6.55
CA ILE A 15 -23.02 -1.63 5.28
C ILE A 15 -22.12 -2.18 4.17
N THR A 16 -20.84 -2.41 4.46
CA THR A 16 -19.88 -2.87 3.45
C THR A 16 -20.07 -4.34 3.09
N ASP A 17 -20.53 -5.17 4.02
CA ASP A 17 -20.88 -6.57 3.75
C ASP A 17 -22.11 -6.68 2.85
N ASP A 18 -23.08 -5.78 3.01
CA ASP A 18 -24.24 -5.69 2.13
C ASP A 18 -23.86 -5.22 0.72
N LEU A 19 -23.00 -4.19 0.63
CA LEU A 19 -22.61 -3.59 -0.66
C LEU A 19 -21.59 -4.43 -1.45
N PHE A 20 -20.58 -5.01 -0.79
CA PHE A 20 -19.43 -5.64 -1.46
C PHE A 20 -19.35 -7.16 -1.31
N SER A 21 -20.12 -7.77 -0.48
CA SER A 21 -20.00 -9.14 0.03
C SER A 21 -18.68 -9.41 0.79
N ASN A 22 -18.68 -10.40 1.67
CA ASN A 22 -17.52 -10.79 2.51
C ASN A 22 -16.28 -11.23 1.69
N LYS A 23 -16.47 -11.71 0.45
CA LYS A 23 -15.37 -12.12 -0.45
C LYS A 23 -14.56 -10.95 -1.00
N CYS A 24 -15.08 -9.75 -0.90
CA CYS A 24 -14.43 -8.52 -1.39
C CYS A 24 -13.54 -7.86 -0.34
N GLN A 25 -13.61 -8.26 0.92
CA GLN A 25 -12.74 -7.76 1.97
C GLN A 25 -11.31 -8.24 1.77
N LEU A 26 -10.37 -7.30 1.73
CA LEU A 26 -8.93 -7.59 1.62
C LEU A 26 -8.24 -7.60 2.99
N GLY A 27 -8.74 -6.83 3.95
CA GLY A 27 -8.25 -6.82 5.32
C GLY A 27 -8.63 -5.59 6.11
N ILE A 28 -8.51 -5.72 7.43
CA ILE A 28 -8.64 -4.65 8.42
C ILE A 28 -7.27 -4.42 9.04
N VAL A 29 -6.86 -3.17 9.10
CA VAL A 29 -5.54 -2.76 9.60
C VAL A 29 -5.72 -1.78 10.74
N PRO A 30 -5.49 -2.16 12.01
CA PRO A 30 -5.35 -1.22 13.11
C PRO A 30 -4.10 -0.35 12.90
N ILE A 31 -4.29 0.97 12.97
CA ILE A 31 -3.24 1.97 12.83
C ILE A 31 -3.05 2.68 14.16
N ARG A 32 -1.88 2.57 14.79
CA ARG A 32 -1.59 3.26 16.04
C ARG A 32 -1.38 4.75 15.80
N ILE A 33 -2.44 5.53 15.97
CA ILE A 33 -2.45 6.98 15.75
C ILE A 33 -2.06 7.80 16.98
N ASN A 34 -2.18 7.22 18.17
CA ASN A 34 -1.85 7.87 19.43
C ASN A 34 -1.03 6.94 20.32
N PRO A 35 0.31 6.97 20.25
CA PRO A 35 1.18 6.09 21.03
C PRO A 35 1.00 6.20 22.56
N SER A 36 0.65 7.39 23.06
CA SER A 36 0.43 7.63 24.50
C SER A 36 -0.95 7.21 25.00
N GLY A 37 -1.88 6.91 24.07
CA GLY A 37 -3.28 6.65 24.38
C GLY A 37 -4.06 7.93 24.70
N ARG A 38 -5.36 7.89 24.39
CA ARG A 38 -6.30 8.91 24.88
C ARG A 38 -6.93 8.37 26.15
N PRO A 39 -6.77 9.02 27.31
CA PRO A 39 -7.33 8.55 28.57
C PRO A 39 -8.83 8.30 28.46
N SER A 40 -9.30 7.24 29.11
CA SER A 40 -10.71 6.93 29.29
C SER A 40 -10.95 6.82 30.81
N GLU A 41 -12.05 7.34 31.29
CA GLU A 41 -12.41 7.26 32.74
C GLU A 41 -12.82 5.85 33.14
N THR A 42 -13.40 5.07 32.22
CA THR A 42 -14.04 3.79 32.53
C THR A 42 -13.52 2.61 31.69
N GLY A 43 -12.61 2.83 30.74
CA GLY A 43 -12.16 1.80 29.83
C GLY A 43 -10.67 1.87 29.50
N PHE A 44 -10.31 1.27 28.36
CA PHE A 44 -8.94 1.30 27.87
C PHE A 44 -8.59 2.64 27.23
N ALA A 45 -7.34 3.04 27.33
CA ALA A 45 -6.84 4.21 26.60
C ALA A 45 -6.83 3.90 25.07
N LEU A 46 -7.54 4.71 24.29
CA LEU A 46 -7.63 4.55 22.84
C LEU A 46 -6.31 4.97 22.19
N THR A 47 -5.74 4.04 21.41
CA THR A 47 -4.44 4.23 20.77
C THR A 47 -4.47 4.14 19.26
N HIS A 48 -5.55 3.63 18.66
CA HIS A 48 -5.60 3.28 17.25
C HIS A 48 -6.93 3.66 16.60
N GLU A 49 -6.89 3.68 15.29
CA GLU A 49 -8.01 3.70 14.37
C GLU A 49 -7.83 2.54 13.38
N TYR A 50 -8.79 2.36 12.49
CA TYR A 50 -8.77 1.28 11.50
C TYR A 50 -8.69 1.81 10.09
N ALA A 51 -7.96 1.11 9.22
CA ALA A 51 -8.10 1.20 7.78
C ALA A 51 -8.68 -0.11 7.26
N TRP A 52 -9.79 -0.04 6.56
CA TRP A 52 -10.49 -1.19 6.03
C TRP A 52 -10.40 -1.22 4.51
N PHE A 53 -9.94 -2.34 3.97
CA PHE A 53 -9.63 -2.49 2.56
C PHE A 53 -10.59 -3.46 1.88
N TYR A 54 -11.21 -3.01 0.80
CA TYR A 54 -12.09 -3.78 -0.06
C TYR A 54 -11.62 -3.74 -1.51
N LYS A 55 -12.03 -4.75 -2.27
CA LYS A 55 -11.92 -4.78 -3.73
C LYS A 55 -13.31 -4.83 -4.34
N ASN A 56 -13.50 -4.18 -5.49
CA ASN A 56 -14.75 -4.25 -6.24
C ASN A 56 -14.75 -5.35 -7.32
N THR A 57 -13.59 -5.87 -7.65
CA THR A 57 -13.43 -6.92 -8.67
C THR A 57 -12.39 -7.94 -8.24
N ASP A 58 -12.40 -9.13 -8.84
CA ASP A 58 -11.39 -10.18 -8.56
C ASP A 58 -9.96 -9.77 -8.93
N LYS A 59 -9.79 -8.75 -9.76
CA LYS A 59 -8.47 -8.17 -10.08
C LYS A 59 -7.91 -7.28 -8.97
N GLY A 60 -8.76 -6.82 -8.04
CA GLY A 60 -8.36 -6.00 -6.91
C GLY A 60 -7.43 -6.74 -5.96
N LYS A 61 -6.31 -6.14 -5.61
CA LYS A 61 -5.30 -6.68 -4.68
C LYS A 61 -4.61 -5.57 -3.94
N ILE A 62 -4.07 -5.89 -2.76
CA ILE A 62 -3.20 -4.98 -2.02
C ILE A 62 -1.83 -4.91 -2.72
N SER A 63 -1.36 -3.70 -2.98
CA SER A 63 -0.02 -3.45 -3.52
C SER A 63 1.06 -3.69 -2.46
N ARG A 64 2.28 -3.84 -2.90
CA ARG A 64 3.44 -3.91 -2.00
C ARG A 64 3.91 -2.52 -1.64
N ILE A 65 4.43 -2.36 -0.43
CA ILE A 65 5.06 -1.11 0.00
C ILE A 65 6.57 -1.14 -0.22
N PRO A 66 7.21 -0.01 -0.52
CA PRO A 66 8.66 0.08 -0.62
C PRO A 66 9.35 -0.42 0.66
N ARG A 67 10.51 -1.03 0.52
CA ARG A 67 11.32 -1.43 1.68
C ARG A 67 11.93 -0.21 2.35
N THR A 68 11.99 -0.23 3.67
CA THR A 68 12.71 0.80 4.41
C THR A 68 14.23 0.68 4.19
N PRO A 69 15.01 1.76 4.41
CA PRO A 69 16.47 1.69 4.36
C PRO A 69 17.05 0.60 5.26
N GLU A 70 16.48 0.39 6.45
CA GLU A 70 16.91 -0.65 7.40
C GLU A 70 16.65 -2.06 6.84
N GLN A 71 15.51 -2.27 6.17
CA GLN A 71 15.21 -3.53 5.49
C GLN A 71 16.14 -3.79 4.30
N LEU A 72 16.62 -2.75 3.64
CA LEU A 72 17.58 -2.85 2.55
C LEU A 72 19.01 -3.03 3.04
N ALA A 73 19.37 -2.47 4.21
CA ALA A 73 20.70 -2.52 4.80
C ALA A 73 21.22 -3.94 5.09
N ARG A 74 20.31 -4.93 5.23
CA ARG A 74 20.69 -6.34 5.40
C ARG A 74 21.28 -6.97 4.14
N PHE A 75 20.98 -6.44 2.94
CA PHE A 75 21.52 -6.91 1.67
C PHE A 75 22.84 -6.20 1.38
N LYS A 76 23.92 -6.67 2.03
CA LYS A 76 25.23 -6.03 2.01
C LYS A 76 26.05 -6.37 0.79
N GLU A 77 25.86 -7.56 0.25
CA GLU A 77 26.58 -8.06 -0.89
C GLU A 77 25.96 -7.55 -2.20
N ILE A 78 26.79 -7.40 -3.24
CA ILE A 78 26.36 -6.98 -4.56
C ILE A 78 27.06 -7.80 -5.66
N ASP A 79 26.33 -8.19 -6.68
CA ASP A 79 26.86 -8.75 -7.92
C ASP A 79 26.11 -8.15 -9.12
N GLU A 80 26.33 -8.68 -10.32
CA GLU A 80 25.71 -8.20 -11.57
C GLU A 80 24.17 -8.20 -11.53
N ARG A 81 23.57 -9.08 -10.72
CA ARG A 81 22.11 -9.18 -10.55
C ARG A 81 21.57 -8.30 -9.42
N GLY A 82 22.42 -7.46 -8.78
CA GLY A 82 22.04 -6.54 -7.72
C GLY A 82 22.39 -7.03 -6.31
N ARG A 83 21.80 -6.34 -5.31
CA ARG A 83 22.09 -6.61 -3.89
C ARG A 83 21.50 -7.93 -3.42
N PHE A 84 22.22 -8.63 -2.51
CA PHE A 84 21.76 -9.88 -1.91
C PHE A 84 22.32 -10.08 -0.49
N GLU A 85 21.79 -11.06 0.21
CA GLU A 85 22.33 -11.63 1.43
C GLU A 85 22.46 -13.14 1.27
N PHE A 86 23.46 -13.76 1.93
CA PHE A 86 23.54 -15.21 1.97
C PHE A 86 22.61 -15.78 3.05
N ARG A 87 21.75 -16.70 2.64
CA ARG A 87 20.88 -17.48 3.54
C ARG A 87 21.22 -18.97 3.45
N ASN A 88 21.07 -19.67 4.57
CA ASN A 88 21.27 -21.12 4.59
C ASN A 88 20.29 -21.79 3.61
N LEU A 89 20.82 -22.71 2.77
CA LEU A 89 20.01 -23.50 1.84
C LEU A 89 19.17 -24.54 2.56
N ARG A 90 19.62 -25.03 3.73
CA ARG A 90 18.84 -25.89 4.59
C ARG A 90 17.53 -25.19 4.99
N ARG A 91 16.43 -25.92 4.91
CA ARG A 91 15.13 -25.42 5.35
C ARG A 91 15.07 -25.40 6.88
N GLU A 92 14.40 -24.39 7.43
CA GLU A 92 14.15 -24.22 8.87
C GLU A 92 12.65 -23.97 9.10
N GLY A 93 12.16 -24.23 10.31
CA GLY A 93 10.76 -24.07 10.70
C GLY A 93 9.89 -25.28 10.39
N SER A 94 8.61 -25.07 10.16
CA SER A 94 7.67 -26.13 9.83
C SER A 94 8.00 -26.82 8.51
N ASN A 95 7.74 -28.10 8.38
CA ASN A 95 8.01 -28.93 7.20
C ASN A 95 9.48 -28.88 6.76
N SER A 96 10.41 -28.90 7.71
CA SER A 96 11.84 -28.82 7.44
C SER A 96 12.57 -30.17 7.64
N ASP A 97 11.92 -31.14 8.22
CA ASP A 97 12.52 -32.45 8.47
C ASP A 97 12.58 -33.28 7.18
N ARG A 98 13.50 -34.24 7.11
CA ARG A 98 13.67 -35.10 5.94
C ARG A 98 12.36 -35.76 5.49
N LYS A 99 11.53 -36.25 6.44
CA LYS A 99 10.23 -36.85 6.16
C LYS A 99 9.24 -35.94 5.42
N ASP A 100 9.41 -34.61 5.52
CA ASP A 100 8.53 -33.64 4.89
C ASP A 100 8.92 -33.34 3.42
N GLY A 101 10.10 -33.81 2.99
CA GLY A 101 10.62 -33.61 1.66
C GLY A 101 11.80 -34.52 1.35
N GLU A 102 11.60 -35.82 1.29
CA GLU A 102 12.66 -36.85 1.21
C GLU A 102 13.55 -36.66 -0.01
N ARG A 103 12.99 -36.31 -1.18
CA ARG A 103 13.78 -36.03 -2.39
C ARG A 103 14.63 -34.75 -2.26
N GLN A 104 14.37 -33.93 -1.25
CA GLN A 104 15.17 -32.72 -0.94
C GLN A 104 16.27 -33.03 0.10
N PHE A 105 16.45 -34.29 0.50
CA PHE A 105 17.59 -34.76 1.27
C PHE A 105 18.61 -35.44 0.35
N TYR A 106 19.42 -34.61 -0.31
CA TYR A 106 20.42 -35.06 -1.27
C TYR A 106 21.81 -34.51 -0.93
N PRO A 107 22.91 -35.23 -1.32
CA PRO A 107 24.25 -34.76 -1.10
C PRO A 107 24.66 -33.63 -2.03
N ILE A 108 25.37 -32.67 -1.47
CA ILE A 108 26.02 -31.58 -2.22
C ILE A 108 27.55 -31.75 -2.04
N PHE A 109 28.29 -31.81 -3.14
CA PHE A 109 29.72 -31.77 -3.12
C PHE A 109 30.20 -30.34 -3.07
N ALA A 110 31.10 -30.02 -2.12
CA ALA A 110 31.52 -28.66 -1.83
C ALA A 110 33.04 -28.57 -1.69
N ASN A 111 33.64 -27.59 -2.35
CA ASN A 111 35.02 -27.18 -2.14
C ASN A 111 35.06 -25.96 -1.22
N LEU A 112 35.40 -26.13 0.04
CA LEU A 112 35.42 -25.06 1.03
C LEU A 112 36.52 -24.02 0.79
N LYS A 113 37.61 -24.37 0.08
CA LYS A 113 38.68 -23.42 -0.23
C LYS A 113 38.21 -22.36 -1.21
N PHE A 114 37.40 -22.72 -2.18
CA PHE A 114 36.86 -21.82 -3.21
C PHE A 114 35.41 -21.43 -2.96
N GLY A 115 34.75 -22.07 -1.99
CA GLY A 115 33.34 -21.84 -1.71
C GLY A 115 32.36 -22.39 -2.76
N THR A 116 32.85 -23.21 -3.69
CA THR A 116 32.04 -23.73 -4.81
C THR A 116 31.29 -24.99 -4.40
N ILE A 117 30.18 -25.23 -5.09
CA ILE A 117 29.38 -26.44 -4.94
C ILE A 117 29.10 -27.09 -6.30
N ARG A 118 28.80 -28.36 -6.28
CA ARG A 118 28.17 -29.10 -7.36
C ARG A 118 27.24 -30.21 -6.81
N ILE A 119 26.24 -30.56 -7.59
CA ILE A 119 25.41 -31.71 -7.28
C ILE A 119 26.05 -32.98 -7.88
N ALA A 120 26.20 -34.01 -7.05
CA ALA A 120 26.72 -35.29 -7.46
C ALA A 120 25.85 -35.98 -8.55
N LYS A 121 26.46 -36.84 -9.34
CA LYS A 121 25.69 -37.80 -10.13
C LYS A 121 25.05 -38.79 -9.18
N MET A 122 23.74 -38.89 -9.18
CA MET A 122 22.98 -39.69 -8.25
C MET A 122 21.66 -40.14 -8.87
N ILE A 123 21.09 -41.21 -8.34
CA ILE A 123 19.81 -41.78 -8.75
C ILE A 123 18.90 -41.90 -7.52
N TRP A 124 17.64 -41.54 -7.67
CA TRP A 124 16.65 -41.78 -6.62
C TRP A 124 16.22 -43.25 -6.60
N VAL A 125 16.32 -43.91 -5.44
CA VAL A 125 15.90 -45.29 -5.24
C VAL A 125 14.63 -45.30 -4.41
N GLU A 126 13.54 -45.68 -5.04
CA GLU A 126 12.19 -45.57 -4.43
C GLU A 126 12.06 -46.51 -3.21
N GLU A 127 12.60 -47.72 -3.28
CA GLU A 127 12.55 -48.71 -2.18
C GLU A 127 13.29 -48.22 -0.93
N LYS A 128 14.39 -47.50 -1.12
CA LYS A 128 15.20 -46.94 -0.03
C LYS A 128 14.73 -45.56 0.42
N ARG A 129 13.91 -44.89 -0.38
CA ARG A 129 13.54 -43.46 -0.23
C ARG A 129 14.78 -42.59 -0.01
N SER A 130 15.81 -42.82 -0.83
CA SER A 130 17.10 -42.14 -0.75
C SER A 130 17.78 -42.02 -2.10
N TRP A 131 18.73 -41.07 -2.17
CA TRP A 131 19.61 -40.91 -3.32
C TRP A 131 20.84 -41.82 -3.18
N ASP A 132 21.09 -42.67 -4.15
CA ASP A 132 22.33 -43.42 -4.28
C ASP A 132 23.32 -42.63 -5.16
N LEU A 133 24.54 -42.41 -4.65
CA LEU A 133 25.62 -41.76 -5.37
C LEU A 133 26.17 -42.66 -6.47
N LEU A 134 26.39 -42.09 -7.66
CA LEU A 134 27.00 -42.76 -8.82
C LEU A 134 28.45 -42.31 -9.07
N GLU A 135 28.97 -41.41 -8.23
CA GLU A 135 30.33 -40.91 -8.28
C GLU A 135 30.84 -40.56 -6.89
N ASP A 136 32.16 -40.59 -6.71
CA ASP A 136 32.83 -40.16 -5.49
C ASP A 136 33.17 -38.68 -5.51
N ALA A 137 33.34 -38.08 -4.32
CA ALA A 137 33.83 -36.71 -4.18
C ALA A 137 35.31 -36.65 -4.60
N SER A 138 35.70 -35.54 -5.28
CA SER A 138 37.09 -35.29 -5.59
C SER A 138 37.92 -35.04 -4.31
N PRO A 139 39.25 -35.18 -4.33
CA PRO A 139 40.10 -35.08 -3.12
C PRO A 139 39.97 -33.75 -2.35
N ASN A 140 39.53 -32.69 -3.01
CA ASN A 140 39.34 -31.35 -2.43
C ASN A 140 37.87 -31.04 -2.13
N GLU A 141 36.97 -31.99 -2.27
CA GLU A 141 35.54 -31.84 -2.03
C GLU A 141 35.13 -32.62 -0.78
N ILE A 142 34.17 -32.07 -0.08
CA ILE A 142 33.47 -32.70 1.02
C ILE A 142 31.99 -32.88 0.65
N ILE A 143 31.35 -33.86 1.28
CA ILE A 143 29.93 -34.12 1.09
C ILE A 143 29.16 -33.38 2.19
N ILE A 144 28.20 -32.56 1.83
CA ILE A 144 27.34 -31.84 2.76
C ILE A 144 25.88 -32.30 2.58
N TYR A 145 25.27 -32.74 3.68
CA TYR A 145 23.86 -33.06 3.79
C TYR A 145 23.12 -31.94 4.57
N PRO A 146 21.82 -31.78 4.40
CA PRO A 146 21.05 -30.78 5.14
C PRO A 146 20.79 -31.25 6.59
N THR A 147 21.81 -31.21 7.43
CA THR A 147 21.70 -31.50 8.86
C THR A 147 21.76 -30.20 9.66
N ASN A 148 21.01 -30.17 10.79
CA ASN A 148 21.14 -29.04 11.73
C ASN A 148 22.39 -29.22 12.63
N ASP A 149 22.62 -28.25 13.50
CA ASP A 149 23.80 -28.25 14.37
C ASP A 149 23.78 -29.38 15.41
N GLU A 150 22.64 -30.03 15.64
CA GLU A 150 22.44 -31.20 16.49
C GLU A 150 22.56 -32.54 15.71
N GLY A 151 22.87 -32.48 14.41
CA GLY A 151 22.97 -33.66 13.55
C GLY A 151 21.63 -34.21 13.04
N ARG A 152 20.50 -33.52 13.29
CA ARG A 152 19.19 -33.96 12.80
C ARG A 152 19.06 -33.75 11.30
N GLU A 153 18.53 -34.72 10.59
CA GLU A 153 18.28 -34.67 9.17
C GLU A 153 17.14 -33.69 8.84
N LYS A 154 17.43 -32.74 7.97
CA LYS A 154 16.52 -31.74 7.46
C LYS A 154 16.33 -31.96 5.96
N ASN A 155 15.75 -30.98 5.27
CA ASN A 155 15.72 -30.97 3.82
C ASN A 155 16.30 -29.66 3.26
N TRP A 156 16.75 -29.70 2.01
CA TRP A 156 17.12 -28.50 1.29
C TRP A 156 15.88 -27.70 0.92
N ARG A 157 16.02 -26.41 0.73
CA ARG A 157 14.93 -25.51 0.32
C ARG A 157 14.55 -25.70 -1.15
N TRP A 158 15.52 -26.11 -1.98
CA TRP A 158 15.38 -26.26 -3.41
C TRP A 158 15.63 -27.72 -3.81
N SER A 159 15.03 -28.12 -4.96
CA SER A 159 15.32 -29.41 -5.56
C SER A 159 16.73 -29.43 -6.15
N GLU A 160 17.28 -30.61 -6.35
CA GLU A 160 18.61 -30.78 -6.94
C GLU A 160 18.68 -30.18 -8.36
N GLU A 161 17.61 -30.33 -9.14
CA GLU A 161 17.47 -29.76 -10.47
C GLU A 161 17.62 -28.23 -10.44
N SER A 162 16.88 -27.55 -9.54
CA SER A 162 16.96 -26.08 -9.38
C SER A 162 18.36 -25.61 -8.94
N VAL A 163 19.09 -26.42 -8.19
CA VAL A 163 20.47 -26.08 -7.81
C VAL A 163 21.43 -26.25 -8.99
N ARG A 164 21.21 -27.25 -9.85
CA ARG A 164 22.02 -27.49 -11.06
C ARG A 164 21.91 -26.35 -12.09
N GLU A 165 20.78 -25.63 -12.12
CA GLU A 165 20.57 -24.56 -13.10
C GLU A 165 21.62 -23.44 -13.02
N ASP A 166 22.06 -23.07 -11.78
CA ASP A 166 23.02 -21.98 -11.61
C ASP A 166 23.80 -22.09 -10.30
N TYR A 167 24.93 -22.75 -10.33
CA TYR A 167 25.81 -22.90 -9.16
C TYR A 167 26.37 -21.56 -8.64
N THR A 168 26.39 -20.52 -9.44
CA THR A 168 26.90 -19.19 -9.04
C THR A 168 26.03 -18.53 -7.97
N GLN A 169 24.82 -19.02 -7.76
CA GLN A 169 23.90 -18.55 -6.71
C GLN A 169 24.22 -19.13 -5.32
N PHE A 170 25.17 -20.04 -5.22
CA PHE A 170 25.44 -20.76 -3.98
C PHE A 170 26.88 -20.54 -3.49
N LEU A 171 27.06 -20.73 -2.18
CA LEU A 171 28.35 -20.64 -1.53
C LEU A 171 28.42 -21.69 -0.42
N ALA A 172 29.46 -22.52 -0.45
CA ALA A 172 29.80 -23.39 0.67
C ALA A 172 30.81 -22.72 1.59
N ARG A 173 30.54 -22.68 2.88
CA ARG A 173 31.47 -22.15 3.91
C ARG A 173 31.17 -22.78 5.29
N LEU A 174 32.10 -22.63 6.20
CA LEU A 174 31.91 -23.00 7.59
C LEU A 174 30.96 -21.97 8.27
N ASN A 175 30.06 -22.47 9.11
CA ASN A 175 29.29 -21.66 10.01
C ASN A 175 30.15 -21.19 11.22
N LYS A 176 29.56 -20.46 12.18
CA LYS A 176 30.27 -19.96 13.38
C LYS A 176 30.80 -21.09 14.28
N GLN A 177 30.25 -22.30 14.18
CA GLN A 177 30.63 -23.49 14.93
C GLN A 177 31.66 -24.36 14.17
N GLY A 178 32.10 -23.92 12.99
CA GLY A 178 33.03 -24.69 12.15
C GLY A 178 32.37 -25.81 11.35
N ILE A 179 31.05 -25.85 11.26
CA ILE A 179 30.30 -26.87 10.51
C ILE A 179 30.10 -26.40 9.06
N PRO A 180 30.44 -27.23 8.05
CA PRO A 180 30.19 -26.90 6.65
C PRO A 180 28.71 -26.73 6.36
N GLN A 181 28.36 -25.64 5.69
CA GLN A 181 27.00 -25.31 5.31
C GLN A 181 26.95 -24.75 3.89
N VAL A 182 25.83 -24.95 3.22
CA VAL A 182 25.57 -24.36 1.90
C VAL A 182 24.61 -23.19 2.07
N TYR A 183 24.98 -22.08 1.45
CA TYR A 183 24.20 -20.84 1.45
C TYR A 183 23.77 -20.49 0.03
N TYR A 184 22.66 -19.79 -0.13
CA TYR A 184 22.21 -19.26 -1.39
C TYR A 184 22.07 -17.75 -1.35
N LYS A 185 22.23 -17.07 -2.49
CA LYS A 185 22.04 -15.63 -2.63
C LYS A 185 20.56 -15.30 -2.60
N TYR A 186 20.08 -14.78 -1.47
CA TYR A 186 18.72 -14.27 -1.34
C TYR A 186 18.69 -12.79 -1.69
N ARG A 187 17.92 -12.44 -2.72
CA ARG A 187 17.80 -11.06 -3.20
C ARG A 187 16.52 -10.40 -2.70
N PRO A 188 16.53 -9.07 -2.47
CA PRO A 188 15.30 -8.35 -2.22
C PRO A 188 14.42 -8.41 -3.47
N LYS A 189 13.16 -8.75 -3.31
CA LYS A 189 12.22 -8.56 -4.42
C LYS A 189 12.13 -7.06 -4.71
N THR A 190 12.34 -6.66 -5.97
CA THR A 190 12.33 -5.26 -6.41
C THR A 190 10.99 -4.57 -6.13
N GLU A 191 9.92 -5.30 -6.15
CA GLU A 191 8.53 -4.83 -5.97
C GLU A 191 8.15 -4.45 -4.52
N GLY A 192 9.10 -4.37 -3.57
CA GLY A 192 8.82 -4.04 -2.19
C GLY A 192 8.49 -5.23 -1.30
N THR A 193 7.79 -4.99 -0.19
CA THR A 193 7.40 -6.01 0.80
C THR A 193 5.88 -6.07 0.94
N THR A 194 5.37 -7.24 1.31
CA THR A 194 3.96 -7.40 1.66
C THR A 194 3.68 -6.57 2.92
N PRO A 195 2.65 -5.70 2.91
CA PRO A 195 2.30 -4.91 4.08
C PRO A 195 1.83 -5.81 5.23
N LEU A 196 2.09 -5.37 6.44
CA LEU A 196 1.58 -6.02 7.65
C LEU A 196 0.16 -5.50 7.95
N THR A 197 -0.60 -6.29 8.67
CA THR A 197 -1.94 -5.91 9.13
C THR A 197 -1.93 -5.06 10.41
N MET A 198 -0.79 -4.84 11.05
CA MET A 198 -0.65 -4.02 12.25
C MET A 198 0.33 -2.88 11.97
N TRP A 199 -0.14 -1.64 12.05
CA TRP A 199 0.66 -0.44 11.78
C TRP A 199 0.98 0.29 13.08
N THR A 200 2.16 0.06 13.60
CA THR A 200 2.61 0.60 14.90
C THR A 200 3.74 1.62 14.80
N ASP A 201 4.16 1.97 13.59
CA ASP A 201 5.21 2.96 13.36
C ASP A 201 4.80 4.33 13.92
N SER A 202 5.73 5.07 14.51
CA SER A 202 5.51 6.40 15.05
C SER A 202 5.13 7.44 14.00
N LYS A 203 5.47 7.23 12.74
CA LYS A 203 5.07 8.08 11.61
C LYS A 203 3.55 8.20 11.44
N TYR A 204 2.78 7.21 11.92
CA TYR A 204 1.33 7.23 11.85
C TYR A 204 0.64 8.06 12.93
N SER A 205 1.40 8.69 13.84
CA SER A 205 0.85 9.56 14.88
C SER A 205 -0.01 10.67 14.27
N ALA A 206 -1.28 10.75 14.66
CA ALA A 206 -2.19 11.80 14.23
C ALA A 206 -1.79 13.17 14.81
N THR A 207 -1.16 13.21 15.96
CA THR A 207 -0.62 14.44 16.56
C THR A 207 0.54 14.99 15.74
N GLU A 208 1.58 14.18 15.49
CA GLU A 208 2.78 14.62 14.78
C GLU A 208 2.56 14.79 13.29
N SER A 209 1.90 13.83 12.67
CA SER A 209 1.73 13.76 11.21
C SER A 209 0.34 14.22 10.72
N GLY A 210 -0.49 14.71 11.60
CA GLY A 210 -1.80 15.29 11.29
C GLY A 210 -1.92 16.70 11.85
N THR A 211 -2.17 16.83 13.15
CA THR A 211 -2.42 18.13 13.81
C THR A 211 -1.24 19.11 13.66
N LYS A 212 0.00 18.64 13.86
CA LYS A 212 1.20 19.47 13.71
C LYS A 212 1.37 19.95 12.27
N VAL A 213 1.13 19.08 11.28
CA VAL A 213 1.19 19.45 9.88
C VAL A 213 0.19 20.57 9.55
N LEU A 214 -1.05 20.49 10.05
CA LEU A 214 -2.00 21.57 9.88
C LEU A 214 -1.58 22.87 10.57
N LYS A 215 -1.02 22.81 11.78
CA LYS A 215 -0.50 23.99 12.49
C LYS A 215 0.65 24.64 11.74
N GLU A 216 1.50 23.86 11.10
CA GLU A 216 2.57 24.40 10.26
C GLU A 216 2.03 25.09 9.01
N LEU A 217 0.99 24.54 8.39
CA LEU A 217 0.33 25.13 7.24
C LEU A 217 -0.45 26.42 7.56
N PHE A 218 -1.17 26.48 8.70
CA PHE A 218 -2.17 27.52 8.97
C PHE A 218 -1.89 28.40 10.17
N LYS A 219 -0.92 28.06 11.02
CA LYS A 219 -0.69 28.66 12.33
C LYS A 219 -1.80 28.30 13.35
N GLU A 220 -3.04 28.55 13.05
CA GLU A 220 -4.23 28.26 13.88
C GLU A 220 -5.32 27.57 13.02
N PRO A 221 -5.21 26.26 12.78
CA PRO A 221 -6.17 25.55 11.97
C PRO A 221 -7.49 25.32 12.73
N GLN A 222 -8.60 25.62 12.07
CA GLN A 222 -9.95 25.40 12.58
C GLN A 222 -10.45 24.00 12.16
N PHE A 223 -9.70 22.97 12.51
CA PHE A 223 -10.09 21.57 12.22
C PHE A 223 -9.56 20.63 13.31
N SER A 224 -10.48 19.84 13.86
CA SER A 224 -10.17 18.83 14.88
C SER A 224 -9.85 17.48 14.21
N TYR A 225 -8.89 16.75 14.79
CA TYR A 225 -8.60 15.34 14.42
C TYR A 225 -8.24 15.07 12.94
N PRO A 226 -7.30 15.80 12.33
CA PRO A 226 -6.82 15.46 11.00
C PRO A 226 -6.12 14.10 11.02
N LYS A 227 -6.34 13.29 9.98
CA LYS A 227 -5.65 12.01 9.81
C LYS A 227 -4.15 12.23 9.60
N SER A 228 -3.35 11.25 10.01
CA SER A 228 -1.91 11.23 9.70
C SER A 228 -1.69 11.19 8.20
N ILE A 229 -0.86 12.10 7.68
CA ILE A 229 -0.51 12.15 6.26
C ILE A 229 0.15 10.85 5.80
N HIS A 230 1.03 10.26 6.62
CA HIS A 230 1.74 9.03 6.29
C HIS A 230 0.84 7.79 6.31
N ALA A 231 -0.16 7.76 7.19
CA ALA A 231 -1.16 6.69 7.17
C ALA A 231 -1.98 6.74 5.87
N VAL A 232 -2.39 7.93 5.44
CA VAL A 232 -3.15 8.11 4.19
C VAL A 232 -2.28 7.83 2.96
N GLU A 233 -1.01 8.26 2.94
CA GLU A 233 -0.06 7.94 1.87
C GLU A 233 0.10 6.42 1.69
N ASP A 234 0.26 5.68 2.79
CA ASP A 234 0.41 4.23 2.73
C ASP A 234 -0.92 3.54 2.35
N CYS A 235 -2.07 4.02 2.82
CA CYS A 235 -3.37 3.55 2.34
C CYS A 235 -3.51 3.73 0.81
N ILE A 236 -3.17 4.90 0.29
CA ILE A 236 -3.22 5.21 -1.14
C ILE A 236 -2.31 4.28 -1.94
N ARG A 237 -1.08 4.04 -1.48
CA ARG A 237 -0.16 3.08 -2.13
C ARG A 237 -0.74 1.68 -2.19
N LEU A 238 -1.38 1.22 -1.12
CA LEU A 238 -1.90 -0.14 -1.00
C LEU A 238 -3.10 -0.43 -1.91
N ILE A 239 -3.96 0.56 -2.15
CA ILE A 239 -5.14 0.39 -3.03
C ILE A 239 -4.83 0.46 -4.53
N GLY A 240 -3.55 0.42 -4.91
CA GLY A 240 -3.12 0.40 -6.31
C GLY A 240 -2.82 1.77 -6.89
N CYS A 241 -2.80 2.81 -6.08
CA CYS A 241 -2.32 4.14 -6.46
C CYS A 241 -0.78 4.25 -6.34
N ASP A 242 -0.07 3.16 -6.28
CA ASP A 242 1.36 3.05 -6.55
C ASP A 242 1.68 3.37 -8.02
N LYS A 243 0.70 3.18 -8.92
CA LYS A 243 0.82 3.56 -10.33
C LYS A 243 0.77 5.08 -10.48
N PRO A 244 1.64 5.67 -11.32
CA PRO A 244 1.77 7.13 -11.43
C PRO A 244 0.57 7.83 -12.08
N GLU A 245 -0.41 7.14 -12.65
CA GLU A 245 -1.57 7.71 -13.36
C GLU A 245 -2.90 7.18 -12.79
N THR A 246 -3.11 7.35 -11.49
CA THR A 246 -4.33 6.88 -10.82
C THR A 246 -5.21 8.04 -10.43
N LEU A 247 -6.53 7.82 -10.34
CA LEU A 247 -7.51 8.76 -9.81
C LEU A 247 -7.94 8.28 -8.41
N CYS A 248 -7.78 9.15 -7.41
CA CYS A 248 -8.24 8.94 -6.05
C CYS A 248 -9.50 9.76 -5.79
N LEU A 249 -10.57 9.13 -5.33
CA LEU A 249 -11.79 9.79 -4.90
C LEU A 249 -11.92 9.68 -3.39
N ASP A 250 -12.16 10.80 -2.71
CA ASP A 250 -12.44 10.88 -1.29
C ASP A 250 -13.75 11.63 -1.07
N TYR A 251 -14.77 10.90 -0.62
CA TYR A 251 -16.12 11.43 -0.42
C TYR A 251 -16.29 12.22 0.88
N PHE A 252 -15.35 12.09 1.82
CA PHE A 252 -15.36 12.75 3.12
C PHE A 252 -13.99 13.35 3.38
N ALA A 253 -13.60 14.30 2.51
CA ALA A 253 -12.23 14.81 2.44
C ALA A 253 -11.73 15.44 3.74
N GLY A 254 -12.63 15.89 4.62
CA GLY A 254 -12.28 16.48 5.88
C GLY A 254 -11.31 17.64 5.70
N SER A 255 -10.17 17.58 6.35
CA SER A 255 -9.11 18.57 6.19
C SER A 255 -8.34 18.48 4.86
N GLY A 256 -8.68 17.57 3.94
CA GLY A 256 -8.00 17.40 2.65
C GLY A 256 -6.70 16.58 2.72
N THR A 257 -6.60 15.65 3.67
CA THR A 257 -5.38 14.84 3.84
C THR A 257 -5.09 13.97 2.62
N THR A 258 -6.13 13.41 1.98
CA THR A 258 -5.99 12.59 0.76
C THR A 258 -5.39 13.37 -0.40
N GLY A 259 -5.86 14.58 -0.67
CA GLY A 259 -5.29 15.42 -1.71
C GLY A 259 -3.84 15.81 -1.42
N HIS A 260 -3.51 16.14 -0.17
CA HIS A 260 -2.14 16.39 0.28
C HIS A 260 -1.24 15.16 0.06
N ALA A 261 -1.71 13.97 0.42
CA ALA A 261 -0.98 12.71 0.23
C ALA A 261 -0.71 12.43 -1.25
N VAL A 262 -1.71 12.60 -2.12
CA VAL A 262 -1.54 12.43 -3.58
C VAL A 262 -0.49 13.39 -4.14
N ILE A 263 -0.51 14.65 -3.73
CA ILE A 263 0.47 15.66 -4.17
C ILE A 263 1.88 15.27 -3.70
N ASN A 264 2.04 14.80 -2.46
CA ASN A 264 3.33 14.32 -1.95
C ASN A 264 3.85 13.12 -2.74
N LEU A 265 3.00 12.14 -3.02
CA LEU A 265 3.36 10.99 -3.84
C LEU A 265 3.83 11.41 -5.23
N ASN A 266 3.11 12.32 -5.89
CA ASN A 266 3.51 12.87 -7.19
C ASN A 266 4.85 13.61 -7.12
N ARG A 267 5.17 14.29 -6.00
CA ARG A 267 6.47 14.92 -5.80
C ARG A 267 7.61 13.93 -5.71
N ILE A 268 7.37 12.80 -4.99
CA ILE A 268 8.38 11.77 -4.74
C ILE A 268 8.76 11.03 -6.03
N ASP A 269 7.78 10.64 -6.84
CA ASP A 269 7.99 9.76 -7.99
C ASP A 269 7.69 10.41 -9.36
N GLN A 270 7.45 11.74 -9.38
CA GLN A 270 7.07 12.52 -10.57
C GLN A 270 5.80 11.98 -11.25
N GLY A 271 4.92 11.36 -10.46
CA GLY A 271 3.66 10.81 -10.91
C GLY A 271 2.65 11.90 -11.31
N LYS A 272 1.58 11.46 -11.99
CA LYS A 272 0.47 12.31 -12.45
C LYS A 272 -0.87 11.85 -11.86
N ARG A 273 -0.84 11.34 -10.62
CA ARG A 273 -2.07 10.95 -9.92
C ARG A 273 -2.99 12.14 -9.79
N LYS A 274 -4.28 11.89 -9.95
CA LYS A 274 -5.33 12.87 -9.79
C LYS A 274 -6.15 12.57 -8.55
N PHE A 275 -6.87 13.57 -8.05
CA PHE A 275 -7.81 13.37 -6.94
C PHE A 275 -9.09 14.14 -7.16
N ILE A 276 -10.19 13.62 -6.60
CA ILE A 276 -11.46 14.29 -6.43
C ILE A 276 -11.75 14.26 -4.93
N LEU A 277 -11.98 15.43 -4.35
CA LEU A 277 -12.32 15.59 -2.94
C LEU A 277 -13.73 16.15 -2.84
N VAL A 278 -14.60 15.46 -2.09
CA VAL A 278 -15.95 15.92 -1.80
C VAL A 278 -16.03 16.25 -0.32
N GLU A 279 -16.53 17.44 0.02
CA GLU A 279 -16.67 17.91 1.39
C GLU A 279 -17.82 18.92 1.48
N GLN A 280 -18.68 18.71 2.47
CA GLN A 280 -19.84 19.59 2.70
C GLN A 280 -19.68 20.49 3.94
N GLY A 281 -18.63 20.28 4.75
CA GLY A 281 -18.39 21.02 5.98
C GLY A 281 -18.01 22.49 5.71
N GLU A 282 -18.40 23.39 6.58
CA GLU A 282 -18.09 24.83 6.50
C GLU A 282 -16.58 25.13 6.44
N TYR A 283 -15.77 24.20 6.94
CA TYR A 283 -14.30 24.29 6.89
C TYR A 283 -13.71 24.00 5.49
N PHE A 284 -14.54 23.69 4.49
CA PHE A 284 -14.05 23.48 3.11
C PHE A 284 -13.26 24.69 2.60
N ASP A 285 -13.82 25.88 2.73
CA ASP A 285 -13.21 27.13 2.25
C ASP A 285 -12.07 27.64 3.16
N THR A 286 -12.08 27.28 4.45
CA THR A 286 -11.10 27.76 5.44
C THR A 286 -9.95 26.79 5.67
N VAL A 287 -10.13 25.49 5.45
CA VAL A 287 -9.12 24.45 5.71
C VAL A 287 -8.84 23.61 4.48
N THR A 288 -9.86 22.92 3.92
CA THR A 288 -9.65 21.88 2.88
C THR A 288 -9.02 22.47 1.62
N LYS A 289 -9.67 23.43 1.01
CA LYS A 289 -9.19 24.11 -0.20
C LYS A 289 -7.86 24.86 0.00
N PRO A 290 -7.68 25.69 1.06
CA PRO A 290 -6.41 26.35 1.30
C PRO A 290 -5.26 25.37 1.60
N ARG A 291 -5.52 24.24 2.26
CA ARG A 291 -4.50 23.18 2.44
C ARG A 291 -3.96 22.71 1.11
N ILE A 292 -4.83 22.37 0.17
CA ILE A 292 -4.42 21.90 -1.16
C ILE A 292 -3.62 22.98 -1.89
N GLN A 293 -4.09 24.22 -1.88
CA GLN A 293 -3.40 25.35 -2.51
C GLN A 293 -2.00 25.56 -1.92
N LYS A 294 -1.86 25.51 -0.60
CA LYS A 294 -0.56 25.65 0.10
C LYS A 294 0.38 24.51 -0.24
N VAL A 295 -0.09 23.26 -0.24
CA VAL A 295 0.72 22.10 -0.56
C VAL A 295 1.18 22.12 -2.02
N ILE A 296 0.36 22.58 -2.94
CA ILE A 296 0.77 22.81 -4.34
C ILE A 296 1.88 23.85 -4.40
N TYR A 297 1.75 24.96 -3.66
CA TYR A 297 2.68 26.08 -3.68
C TYR A 297 4.07 25.73 -3.12
N ALA A 298 4.14 25.01 -2.01
CA ALA A 298 5.41 24.58 -1.41
C ALA A 298 5.25 23.27 -0.64
N SER A 299 6.34 22.48 -0.56
CA SER A 299 6.36 21.22 0.19
C SER A 299 6.33 21.42 1.70
N ASP A 300 7.05 22.43 2.19
CA ASP A 300 7.33 22.62 3.61
C ASP A 300 6.90 24.00 4.09
N TRP A 301 6.23 24.00 5.24
CA TRP A 301 5.64 25.18 5.86
C TRP A 301 6.01 25.28 7.32
N LYS A 302 6.07 26.49 7.85
CA LYS A 302 6.23 26.76 9.27
C LYS A 302 5.38 27.96 9.69
N ALA A 303 4.45 27.74 10.62
CA ALA A 303 3.55 28.79 11.13
C ALA A 303 2.87 29.62 10.00
N GLY A 304 2.38 28.93 8.97
CA GLY A 304 1.67 29.53 7.84
C GLY A 304 2.55 30.13 6.74
N LYS A 305 3.90 30.07 6.88
CA LYS A 305 4.87 30.59 5.90
C LYS A 305 5.59 29.43 5.19
N PRO A 306 5.78 29.49 3.86
CA PRO A 306 6.54 28.48 3.14
C PRO A 306 8.03 28.58 3.48
N LEU A 307 8.69 27.44 3.75
CA LEU A 307 10.13 27.40 3.99
C LEU A 307 10.92 27.48 2.68
N ASN A 308 10.42 26.87 1.61
CA ASN A 308 11.01 26.92 0.29
C ASN A 308 9.95 27.18 -0.78
N PRO A 309 9.74 28.44 -1.20
CA PRO A 309 8.76 28.78 -2.23
C PRO A 309 9.03 28.13 -3.60
N LYS A 310 10.26 27.67 -3.86
CA LYS A 310 10.63 27.01 -5.13
C LYS A 310 10.30 25.50 -5.14
N SER A 311 9.78 24.95 -4.04
CA SER A 311 9.42 23.52 -3.93
C SER A 311 7.99 23.21 -4.42
N GLY A 312 7.33 24.17 -5.09
CA GLY A 312 6.01 23.99 -5.68
C GLY A 312 5.98 22.87 -6.73
N ILE A 313 4.78 22.35 -6.99
CA ILE A 313 4.53 21.38 -8.04
C ILE A 313 3.48 21.96 -9.00
N SER A 314 3.71 21.80 -10.32
CA SER A 314 2.71 22.22 -11.31
C SER A 314 1.44 21.39 -11.16
N HIS A 315 0.31 22.07 -10.93
CA HIS A 315 -0.97 21.41 -10.68
C HIS A 315 -2.12 22.31 -11.12
N CYS A 316 -3.17 21.71 -11.71
CA CYS A 316 -4.41 22.38 -12.01
C CYS A 316 -5.47 21.95 -10.99
N LEU A 317 -6.07 22.88 -10.29
CA LEU A 317 -7.13 22.65 -9.30
C LEU A 317 -8.43 23.27 -9.78
N LYS A 318 -9.45 22.42 -10.00
CA LYS A 318 -10.82 22.87 -10.26
C LYS A 318 -11.62 22.77 -8.96
N VAL A 319 -12.30 23.83 -8.57
CA VAL A 319 -13.22 23.86 -7.43
C VAL A 319 -14.62 24.03 -7.98
N VAL A 320 -15.51 23.13 -7.58
CA VAL A 320 -16.94 23.16 -7.94
C VAL A 320 -17.73 23.29 -6.67
N LYS A 321 -18.66 24.22 -6.62
CA LYS A 321 -19.64 24.37 -5.54
C LYS A 321 -20.98 23.87 -6.07
N LEU A 322 -21.53 22.86 -5.40
CA LEU A 322 -22.87 22.36 -5.70
C LEU A 322 -23.88 23.17 -4.89
N GLU A 323 -24.94 23.57 -5.53
CA GLU A 323 -26.08 24.17 -4.87
C GLU A 323 -26.98 23.08 -4.28
N SER A 324 -27.71 23.40 -3.20
CA SER A 324 -28.77 22.53 -2.72
C SER A 324 -29.91 22.46 -3.74
N TYR A 325 -30.73 21.42 -3.67
CA TYR A 325 -31.90 21.31 -4.54
C TYR A 325 -32.85 22.49 -4.36
N GLU A 326 -33.05 22.93 -3.11
CA GLU A 326 -33.87 24.08 -2.75
C GLU A 326 -33.29 25.39 -3.31
N ASP A 327 -31.99 25.59 -3.18
CA ASP A 327 -31.32 26.78 -3.73
C ASP A 327 -31.42 26.78 -5.26
N THR A 328 -31.22 25.64 -5.89
CA THR A 328 -31.37 25.49 -7.34
C THR A 328 -32.79 25.87 -7.79
N LEU A 329 -33.83 25.40 -7.09
CA LEU A 329 -35.21 25.77 -7.40
C LEU A 329 -35.48 27.26 -7.20
N ASN A 330 -34.95 27.87 -6.14
CA ASN A 330 -35.11 29.26 -5.83
C ASN A 330 -34.36 30.19 -6.83
N ASN A 331 -33.25 29.70 -7.41
CA ASN A 331 -32.42 30.42 -8.37
C ASN A 331 -32.84 30.21 -9.82
N LEU A 332 -33.87 29.39 -10.09
CA LEU A 332 -34.42 29.21 -11.42
C LEU A 332 -35.16 30.48 -11.87
N GLU A 333 -34.45 31.39 -12.49
CA GLU A 333 -35.05 32.44 -13.30
C GLU A 333 -35.46 31.88 -14.67
N LEU A 334 -36.77 31.77 -14.89
CA LEU A 334 -37.30 31.39 -16.20
C LEU A 334 -37.08 32.56 -17.18
N VAL A 335 -35.87 32.63 -17.74
CA VAL A 335 -35.57 33.55 -18.83
C VAL A 335 -36.23 33.01 -20.11
N ARG A 336 -37.43 33.49 -20.40
CA ARG A 336 -38.13 33.19 -21.65
C ARG A 336 -37.38 33.83 -22.80
N LYS A 337 -36.79 33.04 -23.68
CA LYS A 337 -36.23 33.56 -24.94
C LYS A 337 -37.39 34.14 -25.79
N GLY A 338 -37.14 35.21 -26.54
CA GLY A 338 -38.18 35.93 -27.31
C GLY A 338 -39.05 35.07 -28.23
N ALA A 339 -38.48 33.99 -28.81
CA ALA A 339 -39.23 33.00 -29.58
C ALA A 339 -40.22 32.17 -28.73
N GLN A 340 -39.99 31.96 -27.43
CA GLN A 340 -40.90 31.28 -26.52
C GLN A 340 -42.05 32.16 -26.03
N GLN A 341 -41.85 33.51 -26.03
CA GLN A 341 -42.91 34.45 -25.75
C GLN A 341 -43.95 34.52 -26.89
N THR A 342 -43.48 34.37 -28.13
CA THR A 342 -44.38 34.33 -29.32
C THR A 342 -45.16 33.00 -29.36
N LEU A 343 -44.52 31.86 -29.06
CA LEU A 343 -45.18 30.56 -29.00
C LEU A 343 -46.21 30.44 -27.87
N LEU A 344 -46.00 31.10 -26.74
CA LEU A 344 -46.97 31.09 -25.63
C LEU A 344 -48.16 32.05 -25.89
N ALA A 345 -47.97 33.14 -26.66
CA ALA A 345 -49.07 33.96 -27.15
C ALA A 345 -49.95 33.16 -28.15
N GLU A 346 -49.33 32.28 -28.93
CA GLU A 346 -50.04 31.36 -29.85
C GLU A 346 -50.62 30.13 -29.14
N GLN A 347 -49.98 29.63 -28.04
CA GLN A 347 -50.47 28.49 -27.24
C GLN A 347 -51.51 28.81 -26.20
N GLN A 348 -51.66 30.08 -25.78
CA GLN A 348 -52.84 30.52 -25.03
C GLN A 348 -54.13 30.43 -25.87
N ALA A 349 -53.99 30.22 -27.18
CA ALA A 349 -55.08 29.90 -28.08
C ALA A 349 -55.28 28.36 -28.30
N SER A 350 -54.39 27.48 -27.80
CA SER A 350 -54.54 26.01 -27.92
C SER A 350 -53.98 25.33 -26.67
N THR A 351 -54.91 24.84 -25.86
CA THR A 351 -54.64 24.06 -24.66
C THR A 351 -53.99 22.70 -24.97
N LYS A 352 -52.73 22.49 -24.59
CA LYS A 352 -52.14 21.18 -24.23
C LYS A 352 -50.87 21.36 -23.36
N PRO A 353 -50.72 20.61 -22.25
CA PRO A 353 -49.54 20.67 -21.40
C PRO A 353 -48.55 19.60 -21.81
N ASP A 354 -47.38 19.96 -22.26
CA ASP A 354 -46.22 19.04 -22.32
C ASP A 354 -44.92 19.86 -22.35
N ASP A 355 -44.37 20.13 -21.18
CA ASP A 355 -43.12 20.85 -21.04
C ASP A 355 -42.11 20.05 -20.16
N GLN A 356 -41.78 18.84 -20.62
CA GLN A 356 -40.69 18.03 -20.02
C GLN A 356 -39.32 18.37 -20.58
N ASN A 357 -39.22 19.17 -21.66
CA ASN A 357 -37.95 19.42 -22.33
C ASN A 357 -37.10 20.54 -21.70
N ALA A 358 -37.71 21.53 -21.07
CA ALA A 358 -36.98 22.63 -20.44
C ALA A 358 -36.16 22.15 -19.21
N TYR A 359 -36.63 21.12 -18.54
CA TYR A 359 -35.98 20.55 -17.34
C TYR A 359 -34.76 19.67 -17.73
N SER A 360 -34.84 18.95 -18.84
CA SER A 360 -33.75 18.11 -19.33
C SER A 360 -32.56 18.93 -19.84
N ASP A 361 -32.81 20.07 -20.50
CA ASP A 361 -31.76 20.97 -21.00
C ASP A 361 -31.00 21.65 -19.87
N TYR A 362 -31.69 21.97 -18.77
CA TYR A 362 -31.03 22.55 -17.58
C TYR A 362 -30.09 21.54 -16.90
N LEU A 363 -30.55 20.32 -16.69
CA LEU A 363 -29.72 19.24 -16.11
C LEU A 363 -28.49 18.91 -16.95
N MET A 364 -28.62 18.89 -18.28
CA MET A 364 -27.51 18.59 -19.20
C MET A 364 -26.46 19.71 -19.27
N HIS A 365 -26.79 20.92 -18.88
CA HIS A 365 -25.84 22.06 -18.88
C HIS A 365 -24.99 22.15 -17.61
N TYR A 366 -25.43 21.50 -16.51
CA TYR A 366 -24.76 21.51 -15.21
C TYR A 366 -24.15 20.18 -14.80
N MET A 367 -24.36 19.10 -15.55
CA MET A 367 -23.67 17.83 -15.40
C MET A 367 -22.45 17.74 -16.34
#